data_76d69fd45483a8544745ea146d90c903
#
_entry.id   76d69fd45483a8544745ea146d90c903
#
_cell.length_a   1.000
_cell.length_b   1.000
_cell.length_c   1.000
_cell.angle_alpha   90.00
_cell.angle_beta   90.00
_cell.angle_gamma   90.00
#
_symmetry.space_group_name_H-M   'P 1'
#
loop_
_entity.id
_entity.type
_entity.pdbx_description
1 polymer ?
#
loop_
_entity_poly.entity_id
_entity_poly.type
_entity_poly.pdbx_seq_one_letter_code
_entity_poly.pdbx_strand_id
1 'polypeptide(L)'
;MHLPRRAVLASLLAASTFSPSRRAPAQSATEGAPPIDPDPVLPPLPAAPAVAAAPPPPPAATPAVPAWRRFAVPVAAGDPRPKIALVIDDMGVMRARTAQALDLPGPLTLAWFPFAPDLAEQMQAAAGRGHEALLHMPMQSFSNSTLQTGPDPLRIDLPAEVNLDRLRAAFAAVPGVVGLNNHMGSVATRDPALMELVALQVRAHGMLFLDSVVVPHSLGLRQAEAAGVPAAGRDVFIDNTANPAAIHTQLQEIESTARRLGYAIAIGHPRPHTLAALADWLPTLPGKGFVLWPIAATVALRNGIEPAAAV
;
A
#
# COMPACT_ATOMS: atom_id res chain seq x y z
N MET A 1 -67.46 -19.70 5.87
CA MET A 1 -68.18 -19.99 4.62
C MET A 1 -67.25 -19.60 3.46
N HIS A 2 -66.86 -20.60 2.66
CA HIS A 2 -66.16 -20.60 1.35
C HIS A 2 -64.64 -20.31 1.28
N LEU A 3 -63.87 -21.37 1.40
CA LEU A 3 -62.74 -21.73 0.50
C LEU A 3 -63.33 -22.30 -0.84
N PRO A 4 -62.58 -22.63 -1.91
CA PRO A 4 -61.19 -22.47 -2.32
C PRO A 4 -61.02 -22.13 -3.82
N ARG A 5 -59.79 -22.03 -4.35
CA ARG A 5 -59.40 -22.70 -5.61
C ARG A 5 -57.88 -22.67 -5.86
N ARG A 6 -57.33 -23.87 -5.92
CA ARG A 6 -55.98 -24.22 -6.44
C ARG A 6 -55.93 -23.98 -7.95
N ALA A 7 -54.78 -23.50 -8.45
CA ALA A 7 -54.39 -23.70 -9.83
C ALA A 7 -52.96 -24.25 -9.86
N VAL A 8 -52.85 -25.45 -10.38
CA VAL A 8 -51.65 -26.19 -10.73
C VAL A 8 -51.28 -25.71 -12.14
N LEU A 9 -50.03 -25.35 -12.40
CA LEU A 9 -49.51 -25.23 -13.77
C LEU A 9 -48.19 -26.02 -13.90
N ALA A 10 -48.26 -26.86 -14.92
CA ALA A 10 -47.35 -27.93 -15.25
C ALA A 10 -46.02 -27.45 -15.84
N SER A 11 -44.98 -28.24 -15.54
CA SER A 11 -43.64 -28.18 -16.11
C SER A 11 -43.65 -28.54 -17.62
N LEU A 12 -42.96 -27.78 -18.44
CA LEU A 12 -42.52 -28.15 -19.76
C LEU A 12 -41.01 -28.32 -19.78
N LEU A 13 -40.56 -29.57 -19.83
CA LEU A 13 -39.19 -29.93 -20.21
C LEU A 13 -39.03 -29.76 -21.74
N ALA A 14 -38.09 -28.93 -22.15
CA ALA A 14 -37.60 -28.93 -23.53
C ALA A 14 -36.28 -29.71 -23.58
N ALA A 15 -36.30 -30.86 -24.21
CA ALA A 15 -35.13 -31.67 -24.53
C ALA A 15 -34.41 -31.11 -25.74
N SER A 16 -33.18 -30.66 -25.60
CA SER A 16 -32.30 -30.27 -26.72
C SER A 16 -31.49 -31.48 -27.17
N THR A 17 -31.75 -31.95 -28.39
CA THR A 17 -31.02 -33.03 -29.03
C THR A 17 -29.67 -32.56 -29.56
N PHE A 18 -28.62 -33.23 -29.10
CA PHE A 18 -27.24 -33.05 -29.55
C PHE A 18 -27.02 -33.84 -30.84
N SER A 19 -26.69 -33.17 -31.95
CA SER A 19 -26.23 -33.81 -33.18
C SER A 19 -24.70 -33.87 -33.25
N PRO A 20 -24.08 -35.00 -33.52
CA PRO A 20 -22.62 -35.08 -33.65
C PRO A 20 -22.17 -34.60 -35.03
N SER A 21 -21.30 -33.58 -35.04
CA SER A 21 -20.64 -33.07 -36.23
C SER A 21 -19.57 -34.05 -36.72
N ARG A 22 -19.65 -34.46 -38.00
CA ARG A 22 -18.71 -35.36 -38.67
C ARG A 22 -17.35 -34.66 -38.87
N ARG A 23 -16.30 -35.32 -38.42
CA ARG A 23 -14.89 -35.00 -38.70
C ARG A 23 -14.56 -35.30 -40.15
N ALA A 24 -14.05 -34.33 -40.90
CA ALA A 24 -13.43 -34.52 -42.22
C ALA A 24 -11.95 -34.99 -42.05
N PRO A 25 -11.44 -35.83 -42.99
CA PRO A 25 -10.08 -36.35 -42.88
C PRO A 25 -9.03 -35.28 -43.26
N ALA A 26 -7.93 -35.23 -42.50
CA ALA A 26 -6.79 -34.41 -42.79
C ALA A 26 -6.03 -34.92 -44.01
N GLN A 27 -5.85 -34.04 -44.99
CA GLN A 27 -4.92 -34.28 -46.13
C GLN A 27 -3.51 -33.87 -45.66
N SER A 28 -2.59 -34.85 -45.70
CA SER A 28 -1.15 -34.63 -45.55
C SER A 28 -0.60 -34.06 -46.88
N ALA A 29 -0.16 -32.81 -46.86
CA ALA A 29 0.70 -32.25 -47.90
C ALA A 29 2.11 -32.08 -47.28
N THR A 30 3.01 -32.99 -47.67
CA THR A 30 4.44 -32.84 -47.53
C THR A 30 4.94 -31.99 -48.69
N GLU A 31 5.11 -30.69 -48.46
CA GLU A 31 5.89 -29.83 -49.36
C GLU A 31 7.25 -29.57 -48.70
N GLY A 32 8.30 -29.93 -49.42
CA GLY A 32 9.70 -29.82 -48.96
C GLY A 32 10.10 -28.36 -48.81
N ALA A 33 10.71 -28.04 -47.65
CA ALA A 33 11.35 -26.76 -47.43
C ALA A 33 12.59 -26.61 -48.35
N PRO A 34 12.83 -25.39 -48.91
CA PRO A 34 14.03 -25.12 -49.69
C PRO A 34 15.31 -25.25 -48.80
N PRO A 35 16.45 -25.59 -49.40
CA PRO A 35 17.71 -25.72 -48.64
C PRO A 35 18.13 -24.36 -48.04
N ILE A 36 18.45 -24.39 -46.77
CA ILE A 36 18.99 -23.22 -46.03
C ILE A 36 20.44 -23.03 -46.48
N ASP A 37 20.76 -21.87 -47.05
CA ASP A 37 22.13 -21.46 -47.31
C ASP A 37 22.92 -21.39 -45.98
N PRO A 38 24.18 -21.90 -45.95
CA PRO A 38 24.99 -21.80 -44.74
C PRO A 38 25.29 -20.34 -44.42
N ASP A 39 25.06 -19.96 -43.14
CA ASP A 39 25.37 -18.64 -42.61
C ASP A 39 26.81 -18.22 -42.92
N PRO A 40 27.06 -16.96 -43.30
CA PRO A 40 28.40 -16.46 -43.51
C PRO A 40 29.21 -16.49 -42.21
N VAL A 41 30.35 -17.14 -42.24
CA VAL A 41 31.32 -17.20 -41.11
C VAL A 41 31.79 -15.78 -40.82
N LEU A 42 31.30 -15.20 -39.73
CA LEU A 42 31.78 -13.87 -39.26
C LEU A 42 33.25 -13.96 -38.81
N PRO A 43 34.07 -12.98 -39.13
CA PRO A 43 35.45 -12.95 -38.65
C PRO A 43 35.48 -12.81 -37.10
N PRO A 44 36.52 -13.37 -36.43
CA PRO A 44 36.60 -13.28 -34.97
C PRO A 44 36.69 -11.80 -34.53
N LEU A 45 35.86 -11.49 -33.50
CA LEU A 45 35.88 -10.17 -32.88
C LEU A 45 37.27 -9.88 -32.29
N PRO A 46 37.79 -8.62 -32.43
CA PRO A 46 39.02 -8.24 -31.79
C PRO A 46 38.95 -8.40 -30.27
N ALA A 47 40.02 -8.90 -29.67
CA ALA A 47 40.07 -9.11 -28.21
C ALA A 47 39.79 -7.79 -27.49
N ALA A 48 38.84 -7.85 -26.53
CA ALA A 48 38.50 -6.70 -25.70
C ALA A 48 39.75 -6.22 -24.93
N PRO A 49 39.97 -4.87 -24.84
CA PRO A 49 41.08 -4.33 -24.06
C PRO A 49 40.94 -4.81 -22.59
N ALA A 50 42.07 -5.16 -21.99
CA ALA A 50 42.13 -5.60 -20.58
C ALA A 50 41.50 -4.49 -19.71
N VAL A 51 40.40 -4.85 -19.03
CA VAL A 51 39.74 -3.97 -18.06
C VAL A 51 40.72 -3.79 -16.90
N ALA A 52 41.20 -2.57 -16.68
CA ALA A 52 42.00 -2.24 -15.50
C ALA A 52 41.19 -2.64 -14.24
N ALA A 53 41.87 -3.30 -13.30
CA ALA A 53 41.24 -3.69 -12.05
C ALA A 53 40.60 -2.47 -11.37
N ALA A 54 39.29 -2.56 -11.05
CA ALA A 54 38.60 -1.52 -10.32
C ALA A 54 39.29 -1.28 -8.96
N PRO A 55 39.41 -0.03 -8.51
CA PRO A 55 39.95 0.25 -7.18
C PRO A 55 39.13 -0.51 -6.11
N PRO A 56 39.77 -0.92 -5.01
CA PRO A 56 39.06 -1.62 -3.93
C PRO A 56 37.89 -0.74 -3.44
N PRO A 57 36.74 -1.37 -3.10
CA PRO A 57 35.59 -0.61 -2.60
C PRO A 57 36.01 0.14 -1.33
N PRO A 58 35.50 1.35 -1.10
CA PRO A 58 35.75 2.09 0.12
C PRO A 58 35.31 1.24 1.33
N PRO A 59 35.96 1.42 2.51
CA PRO A 59 35.58 0.67 3.71
C PRO A 59 34.08 0.82 3.95
N ALA A 60 33.40 -0.29 4.24
CA ALA A 60 31.97 -0.33 4.49
C ALA A 60 31.63 0.73 5.56
N ALA A 61 30.92 1.77 5.16
CA ALA A 61 30.38 2.75 6.11
C ALA A 61 29.51 1.98 7.11
N THR A 62 29.58 2.32 8.40
CA THR A 62 28.66 1.80 9.41
C THR A 62 27.25 1.91 8.86
N PRO A 63 26.45 0.81 8.85
CA PRO A 63 25.12 0.86 8.26
C PRO A 63 24.34 2.02 8.87
N ALA A 64 23.97 2.98 8.04
CA ALA A 64 23.17 4.12 8.52
C ALA A 64 21.85 3.58 9.06
N VAL A 65 21.39 4.09 10.23
CA VAL A 65 20.09 3.71 10.79
C VAL A 65 19.01 3.96 9.74
N PRO A 66 18.23 2.93 9.33
CA PRO A 66 17.25 3.08 8.27
C PRO A 66 16.20 4.14 8.64
N ALA A 67 15.64 4.82 7.63
CA ALA A 67 14.72 5.94 7.83
C ALA A 67 13.53 5.57 8.72
N TRP A 68 12.98 4.35 8.53
CA TRP A 68 11.83 3.88 9.31
C TRP A 68 12.11 3.74 10.82
N ARG A 69 13.40 3.59 11.22
CA ARG A 69 13.82 3.63 12.63
C ARG A 69 14.22 5.03 13.08
N ARG A 70 14.90 5.76 12.20
CA ARG A 70 15.42 7.09 12.53
C ARG A 70 14.33 8.11 12.79
N PHE A 71 13.22 8.01 12.07
CA PHE A 71 12.07 8.92 12.17
C PHE A 71 10.91 8.33 12.96
N ALA A 72 11.05 7.10 13.48
CA ALA A 72 10.02 6.47 14.28
C ALA A 72 9.74 7.27 15.55
N VAL A 73 8.47 7.37 15.89
CA VAL A 73 8.04 7.81 17.23
C VAL A 73 8.27 6.65 18.20
N PRO A 74 9.09 6.84 19.25
CA PRO A 74 9.43 5.74 20.14
C PRO A 74 8.26 5.33 21.02
N VAL A 75 8.21 4.03 21.37
CA VAL A 75 7.14 3.44 22.19
C VAL A 75 7.69 2.81 23.47
N ALA A 76 6.85 2.69 24.48
CA ALA A 76 7.20 1.96 25.71
C ALA A 76 7.39 0.47 25.40
N ALA A 77 8.56 -0.06 25.72
CA ALA A 77 8.85 -1.49 25.56
C ALA A 77 8.01 -2.32 26.54
N GLY A 78 7.62 -3.54 26.11
CA GLY A 78 6.99 -4.53 26.99
C GLY A 78 5.53 -4.23 27.41
N ASP A 79 4.86 -3.24 26.81
CA ASP A 79 3.44 -3.00 27.09
C ASP A 79 2.60 -4.23 26.66
N PRO A 80 1.87 -4.91 27.58
CA PRO A 80 1.13 -6.12 27.26
C PRO A 80 -0.20 -5.84 26.56
N ARG A 81 -0.69 -4.60 26.56
CA ARG A 81 -2.00 -4.23 25.97
C ARG A 81 -1.99 -4.43 24.46
N PRO A 82 -3.15 -4.80 23.84
CA PRO A 82 -3.31 -4.77 22.39
C PRO A 82 -3.03 -3.38 21.81
N LYS A 83 -2.32 -3.33 20.68
CA LYS A 83 -1.85 -2.11 20.03
C LYS A 83 -2.81 -1.71 18.91
N ILE A 84 -3.09 -0.43 18.79
CA ILE A 84 -3.85 0.13 17.66
C ILE A 84 -2.95 1.14 16.95
N ALA A 85 -2.61 0.87 15.69
CA ALA A 85 -2.00 1.85 14.80
C ALA A 85 -3.09 2.51 13.95
N LEU A 86 -3.24 3.81 14.15
CA LEU A 86 -4.20 4.61 13.38
C LEU A 86 -3.45 5.48 12.38
N VAL A 87 -3.76 5.28 11.11
CA VAL A 87 -3.23 6.07 9.99
C VAL A 87 -4.33 6.97 9.44
N ILE A 88 -4.03 8.24 9.26
CA ILE A 88 -4.91 9.20 8.57
C ILE A 88 -4.26 9.54 7.22
N ASP A 89 -4.89 9.10 6.15
CA ASP A 89 -4.48 9.36 4.77
C ASP A 89 -4.93 10.75 4.29
N ASP A 90 -4.59 11.15 3.08
CA ASP A 90 -4.97 12.39 2.39
C ASP A 90 -4.59 13.69 3.14
N MET A 91 -3.49 13.67 3.88
CA MET A 91 -3.05 14.81 4.67
C MET A 91 -2.43 15.94 3.81
N GLY A 92 -2.63 17.17 4.27
CA GLY A 92 -1.95 18.38 3.78
C GLY A 92 -2.74 19.22 2.81
N VAL A 93 -3.64 18.65 1.99
CA VAL A 93 -4.38 19.38 0.94
C VAL A 93 -5.47 20.26 1.53
N MET A 94 -6.23 19.76 2.49
CA MET A 94 -7.30 20.50 3.15
C MET A 94 -6.84 21.01 4.52
N ARG A 95 -6.21 22.19 4.58
CA ARG A 95 -5.55 22.71 5.80
C ARG A 95 -6.43 22.66 7.06
N ALA A 96 -7.70 23.04 6.96
CA ALA A 96 -8.60 23.02 8.12
C ALA A 96 -8.83 21.59 8.66
N ARG A 97 -8.95 20.60 7.79
CA ARG A 97 -9.12 19.20 8.19
C ARG A 97 -7.81 18.59 8.68
N THR A 98 -6.70 18.96 8.05
CA THR A 98 -5.38 18.63 8.52
C THR A 98 -5.18 19.12 9.95
N ALA A 99 -5.46 20.40 10.24
CA ALA A 99 -5.35 20.94 11.58
C ALA A 99 -6.21 20.17 12.61
N GLN A 100 -7.45 19.83 12.24
CA GLN A 100 -8.31 19.01 13.11
C GLN A 100 -7.73 17.61 13.37
N ALA A 101 -7.12 16.98 12.36
CA ALA A 101 -6.46 15.67 12.53
C ALA A 101 -5.23 15.78 13.44
N LEU A 102 -4.46 16.87 13.34
CA LEU A 102 -3.30 17.13 14.21
C LEU A 102 -3.68 17.31 15.69
N ASP A 103 -4.88 17.77 15.99
CA ASP A 103 -5.36 17.99 17.35
C ASP A 103 -5.95 16.71 18.00
N LEU A 104 -6.05 15.60 17.26
CA LEU A 104 -6.48 14.31 17.81
C LEU A 104 -5.41 13.75 18.79
N PRO A 105 -5.85 13.03 19.84
CA PRO A 105 -4.92 12.33 20.72
C PRO A 105 -4.02 11.34 19.97
N GLY A 106 -2.71 11.40 20.19
CA GLY A 106 -1.71 10.57 19.54
C GLY A 106 -1.01 9.57 20.49
N PRO A 107 -0.01 8.85 19.93
CA PRO A 107 0.60 9.02 18.62
C PRO A 107 -0.27 8.48 17.48
N LEU A 108 -0.46 9.26 16.43
CA LEU A 108 -1.06 8.83 15.17
C LEU A 108 0.01 8.77 14.09
N THR A 109 -0.29 8.12 12.97
CA THR A 109 0.51 8.19 11.75
C THR A 109 -0.24 8.96 10.69
N LEU A 110 0.38 9.96 10.08
CA LEU A 110 -0.24 10.87 9.13
C LEU A 110 0.43 10.68 7.77
N ALA A 111 -0.36 10.32 6.75
CA ALA A 111 0.14 10.07 5.40
C ALA A 111 -0.11 11.29 4.50
N TRP A 112 1.00 11.88 4.03
CA TRP A 112 1.03 13.19 3.40
C TRP A 112 1.14 13.09 1.88
N PHE A 113 0.30 13.82 1.17
CA PHE A 113 0.47 13.99 -0.26
C PHE A 113 1.74 14.78 -0.60
N PRO A 114 2.54 14.34 -1.58
CA PRO A 114 3.78 15.04 -1.96
C PRO A 114 3.55 16.39 -2.62
N PHE A 115 2.34 16.66 -3.07
CA PHE A 115 1.93 17.92 -3.72
C PHE A 115 1.14 18.87 -2.78
N ALA A 116 1.05 18.54 -1.49
CA ALA A 116 0.33 19.38 -0.54
C ALA A 116 1.04 20.74 -0.36
N PRO A 117 0.30 21.85 -0.28
CA PRO A 117 0.89 23.17 -0.04
C PRO A 117 1.45 23.26 1.38
N ASP A 118 2.48 24.09 1.56
CA ASP A 118 3.11 24.38 2.86
C ASP A 118 3.44 23.10 3.67
N LEU A 119 3.86 22.06 2.96
CA LEU A 119 4.01 20.71 3.51
C LEU A 119 5.01 20.67 4.68
N ALA A 120 6.14 21.38 4.56
CA ALA A 120 7.16 21.38 5.61
C ALA A 120 6.61 21.96 6.93
N GLU A 121 5.85 23.04 6.89
CA GLU A 121 5.21 23.65 8.06
C GLU A 121 4.21 22.69 8.71
N GLN A 122 3.35 22.08 7.89
CA GLN A 122 2.31 21.15 8.36
C GLN A 122 2.92 19.89 8.99
N MET A 123 3.97 19.33 8.38
CA MET A 123 4.69 18.16 8.91
C MET A 123 5.44 18.49 10.20
N GLN A 124 6.05 19.68 10.30
CA GLN A 124 6.68 20.14 11.54
C GLN A 124 5.67 20.26 12.68
N ALA A 125 4.47 20.80 12.37
CA ALA A 125 3.40 20.89 13.35
C ALA A 125 2.92 19.49 13.82
N ALA A 126 2.87 18.51 12.93
CA ALA A 126 2.54 17.12 13.24
C ALA A 126 3.60 16.47 14.15
N ALA A 127 4.87 16.61 13.78
CA ALA A 127 6.00 16.08 14.58
C ALA A 127 6.05 16.70 15.96
N GLY A 128 5.79 18.02 16.10
CA GLY A 128 5.70 18.73 17.37
C GLY A 128 4.58 18.22 18.29
N ARG A 129 3.58 17.52 17.75
CA ARG A 129 2.50 16.86 18.51
C ARG A 129 2.75 15.35 18.74
N GLY A 130 3.91 14.84 18.31
CA GLY A 130 4.28 13.44 18.49
C GLY A 130 3.62 12.49 17.49
N HIS A 131 3.15 12.99 16.34
CA HIS A 131 2.64 12.16 15.25
C HIS A 131 3.77 11.71 14.32
N GLU A 132 3.63 10.50 13.78
CA GLU A 132 4.54 9.92 12.80
C GLU A 132 4.08 10.24 11.37
N ALA A 133 4.99 10.25 10.39
CA ALA A 133 4.69 10.62 9.03
C ALA A 133 4.96 9.50 8.02
N LEU A 134 4.05 9.32 7.04
CA LEU A 134 4.21 8.52 5.83
C LEU A 134 4.12 9.41 4.58
N LEU A 135 4.78 9.00 3.51
CA LEU A 135 4.50 9.50 2.17
C LEU A 135 3.26 8.78 1.62
N HIS A 136 2.20 9.53 1.29
CA HIS A 136 1.00 9.03 0.64
C HIS A 136 1.13 9.15 -0.88
N MET A 137 1.62 8.07 -1.53
CA MET A 137 2.01 8.10 -2.94
C MET A 137 0.81 7.88 -3.87
N PRO A 138 0.48 8.85 -4.75
CA PRO A 138 -0.56 8.69 -5.76
C PRO A 138 -0.24 7.55 -6.72
N MET A 139 -1.21 6.66 -6.96
CA MET A 139 -1.05 5.51 -7.85
C MET A 139 -2.28 5.32 -8.73
N GLN A 140 -2.08 4.85 -9.96
CA GLN A 140 -3.12 4.64 -10.96
C GLN A 140 -4.29 3.80 -10.44
N SER A 141 -5.51 4.32 -10.64
CA SER A 141 -6.76 3.64 -10.30
C SER A 141 -7.60 3.35 -11.53
N PHE A 142 -8.65 2.53 -11.38
CA PHE A 142 -9.59 2.25 -12.46
C PHE A 142 -10.33 3.50 -12.94
N SER A 143 -10.58 4.47 -12.08
CA SER A 143 -11.32 5.68 -12.44
C SER A 143 -10.53 6.63 -13.34
N ASN A 144 -9.22 6.54 -13.41
CA ASN A 144 -8.31 7.44 -14.13
C ASN A 144 -8.58 8.95 -13.91
N SER A 145 -9.33 9.30 -12.87
CA SER A 145 -9.68 10.69 -12.54
C SER A 145 -8.49 11.36 -11.86
N THR A 146 -7.86 12.33 -12.52
CA THR A 146 -6.80 13.16 -11.93
C THR A 146 -7.29 13.95 -10.71
N LEU A 147 -8.59 14.29 -10.65
CA LEU A 147 -9.20 14.92 -9.50
C LEU A 147 -9.21 14.04 -8.26
N GLN A 148 -9.28 12.73 -8.45
CA GLN A 148 -9.28 11.76 -7.35
C GLN A 148 -7.88 11.24 -7.02
N THR A 149 -7.05 10.99 -8.04
CA THR A 149 -5.72 10.40 -7.86
C THR A 149 -4.64 11.47 -7.55
N GLY A 150 -4.91 12.73 -7.84
CA GLY A 150 -3.92 13.81 -7.74
C GLY A 150 -2.96 13.86 -8.92
N PRO A 151 -1.99 14.79 -8.91
CA PRO A 151 -0.98 14.92 -9.95
C PRO A 151 0.07 13.81 -9.86
N ASP A 152 0.70 13.54 -10.99
CA ASP A 152 1.87 12.66 -11.13
C ASP A 152 1.76 11.26 -10.47
N PRO A 153 0.63 10.54 -10.64
CA PRO A 153 0.49 9.21 -10.06
C PRO A 153 1.46 8.21 -10.72
N LEU A 154 1.89 7.21 -9.98
CA LEU A 154 2.58 6.05 -10.57
C LEU A 154 1.61 5.29 -11.48
N ARG A 155 2.05 4.92 -12.68
CA ARG A 155 1.19 4.34 -13.71
C ARG A 155 1.86 3.19 -14.45
N ILE A 156 1.10 2.16 -14.77
CA ILE A 156 1.59 0.98 -15.50
C ILE A 156 1.87 1.26 -16.99
N ASP A 157 1.24 2.29 -17.55
CA ASP A 157 1.36 2.68 -18.96
C ASP A 157 2.49 3.72 -19.20
N LEU A 158 3.28 4.02 -18.18
CA LEU A 158 4.46 4.89 -18.28
C LEU A 158 5.77 4.08 -18.25
N PRO A 159 6.83 4.58 -18.90
CA PRO A 159 8.17 4.01 -18.74
C PRO A 159 8.59 3.96 -17.28
N ALA A 160 9.38 2.94 -16.91
CA ALA A 160 9.89 2.78 -15.55
C ALA A 160 10.64 4.01 -15.02
N GLU A 161 11.44 4.66 -15.89
CA GLU A 161 12.19 5.88 -15.56
C GLU A 161 11.27 7.04 -15.15
N VAL A 162 10.12 7.21 -15.82
CA VAL A 162 9.14 8.25 -15.47
C VAL A 162 8.56 7.99 -14.10
N ASN A 163 8.19 6.73 -13.79
CA ASN A 163 7.71 6.36 -12.46
C ASN A 163 8.80 6.55 -11.39
N LEU A 164 10.05 6.25 -11.73
CA LEU A 164 11.19 6.44 -10.84
C LEU A 164 11.42 7.93 -10.53
N ASP A 165 11.32 8.80 -11.53
CA ASP A 165 11.46 10.25 -11.32
C ASP A 165 10.32 10.82 -10.48
N ARG A 166 9.09 10.33 -10.64
CA ARG A 166 7.94 10.67 -9.78
C ARG A 166 8.17 10.25 -8.33
N LEU A 167 8.67 9.03 -8.10
CA LEU A 167 9.03 8.56 -6.76
C LEU A 167 10.13 9.43 -6.13
N ARG A 168 11.19 9.74 -6.87
CA ARG A 168 12.27 10.61 -6.38
C ARG A 168 11.76 12.00 -6.01
N ALA A 169 10.92 12.59 -6.84
CA ALA A 169 10.30 13.88 -6.55
C ALA A 169 9.42 13.82 -5.30
N ALA A 170 8.62 12.77 -5.14
CA ALA A 170 7.77 12.58 -3.97
C ALA A 170 8.58 12.39 -2.68
N PHE A 171 9.65 11.59 -2.70
CA PHE A 171 10.54 11.43 -1.54
C PHE A 171 11.24 12.75 -1.15
N ALA A 172 11.62 13.55 -2.14
CA ALA A 172 12.21 14.86 -1.88
C ALA A 172 11.21 15.87 -1.29
N ALA A 173 9.94 15.78 -1.68
CA ALA A 173 8.88 16.66 -1.20
C ALA A 173 8.45 16.36 0.25
N VAL A 174 8.57 15.11 0.70
CA VAL A 174 8.05 14.65 2.02
C VAL A 174 9.22 14.10 2.86
N PRO A 175 10.13 14.93 3.37
CA PRO A 175 11.26 14.47 4.16
C PRO A 175 10.84 14.02 5.56
N GLY A 176 11.63 13.14 6.19
CA GLY A 176 11.39 12.74 7.58
C GLY A 176 10.28 11.72 7.78
N VAL A 177 9.88 11.01 6.73
CA VAL A 177 8.87 9.94 6.80
C VAL A 177 9.49 8.60 7.19
N VAL A 178 8.72 7.78 7.89
CA VAL A 178 9.12 6.40 8.21
C VAL A 178 8.91 5.45 7.04
N GLY A 179 8.05 5.79 6.09
CA GLY A 179 7.69 4.90 4.99
C GLY A 179 6.77 5.52 3.96
N LEU A 180 6.24 4.66 3.12
CA LEU A 180 5.31 4.98 2.05
C LEU A 180 4.06 4.11 2.16
N ASN A 181 2.87 4.70 1.90
CA ASN A 181 1.66 3.95 1.58
C ASN A 181 1.04 4.44 0.26
N ASN A 182 0.18 3.62 -0.35
CA ASN A 182 -0.45 3.95 -1.61
C ASN A 182 -1.74 4.74 -1.43
N HIS A 183 -1.85 5.88 -2.15
CA HIS A 183 -3.11 6.55 -2.42
C HIS A 183 -3.77 5.94 -3.64
N MET A 184 -5.03 5.46 -3.48
CA MET A 184 -5.68 4.70 -4.54
C MET A 184 -4.82 3.52 -5.02
N GLY A 185 -4.63 3.35 -6.34
CA GLY A 185 -3.74 2.32 -6.86
C GLY A 185 -4.44 1.03 -7.24
N SER A 186 -5.76 1.03 -7.48
CA SER A 186 -6.51 -0.18 -7.82
C SER A 186 -6.04 -0.88 -9.11
N VAL A 187 -5.30 -0.17 -9.99
CA VAL A 187 -4.59 -0.73 -11.14
C VAL A 187 -3.13 -0.96 -10.80
N ALA A 188 -2.45 0.06 -10.30
CA ALA A 188 -1.00 0.06 -10.06
C ALA A 188 -0.55 -1.03 -9.07
N THR A 189 -1.28 -1.22 -7.95
CA THR A 189 -0.90 -2.20 -6.92
C THR A 189 -1.06 -3.65 -7.36
N ARG A 190 -1.65 -3.92 -8.53
CA ARG A 190 -1.78 -5.25 -9.13
C ARG A 190 -0.70 -5.55 -10.17
N ASP A 191 0.10 -4.57 -10.54
CA ASP A 191 1.19 -4.73 -11.50
C ASP A 191 2.48 -5.13 -10.77
N PRO A 192 3.05 -6.31 -11.09
CA PRO A 192 4.23 -6.81 -10.38
C PRO A 192 5.48 -5.98 -10.64
N ALA A 193 5.66 -5.47 -11.87
CA ALA A 193 6.86 -4.72 -12.23
C ALA A 193 6.88 -3.33 -11.57
N LEU A 194 5.72 -2.64 -11.56
CA LEU A 194 5.61 -1.36 -10.89
C LEU A 194 5.76 -1.49 -9.37
N MET A 195 5.16 -2.51 -8.75
CA MET A 195 5.28 -2.70 -7.30
C MET A 195 6.67 -3.19 -6.89
N GLU A 196 7.37 -3.94 -7.73
CA GLU A 196 8.79 -4.25 -7.53
C GLU A 196 9.65 -2.98 -7.57
N LEU A 197 9.44 -2.11 -8.56
CA LEU A 197 10.13 -0.81 -8.65
C LEU A 197 9.90 0.02 -7.39
N VAL A 198 8.65 0.12 -6.91
CA VAL A 198 8.30 0.82 -5.66
C VAL A 198 9.04 0.20 -4.47
N ALA A 199 8.99 -1.13 -4.32
CA ALA A 199 9.62 -1.84 -3.21
C ALA A 199 11.14 -1.63 -3.16
N LEU A 200 11.81 -1.68 -4.32
CA LEU A 200 13.26 -1.43 -4.43
C LEU A 200 13.61 0.01 -4.03
N GLN A 201 12.79 1.00 -4.41
CA GLN A 201 13.01 2.40 -4.02
C GLN A 201 12.76 2.63 -2.52
N VAL A 202 11.70 2.04 -1.95
CA VAL A 202 11.40 2.08 -0.50
C VAL A 202 12.57 1.47 0.29
N ARG A 203 13.08 0.32 -0.17
CA ARG A 203 14.28 -0.31 0.41
C ARG A 203 15.51 0.60 0.34
N ALA A 204 15.81 1.17 -0.83
CA ALA A 204 16.97 2.02 -1.04
C ALA A 204 16.98 3.25 -0.11
N HIS A 205 15.80 3.76 0.24
CA HIS A 205 15.63 4.86 1.19
C HIS A 205 15.54 4.40 2.67
N GLY A 206 15.64 3.11 2.93
CA GLY A 206 15.53 2.54 4.29
C GLY A 206 14.17 2.79 4.94
N MET A 207 13.10 2.81 4.15
CA MET A 207 11.73 3.07 4.57
C MET A 207 10.95 1.77 4.77
N LEU A 208 9.81 1.83 5.46
CA LEU A 208 8.81 0.75 5.49
C LEU A 208 7.76 0.94 4.39
N PHE A 209 6.98 -0.12 4.10
CA PHE A 209 5.84 -0.06 3.19
C PHE A 209 4.54 -0.45 3.92
N LEU A 210 3.51 0.37 3.78
CA LEU A 210 2.15 0.06 4.23
C LEU A 210 1.23 -0.08 3.02
N ASP A 211 0.75 -1.30 2.76
CA ASP A 211 -0.26 -1.53 1.74
C ASP A 211 -1.64 -1.07 2.25
N SER A 212 -2.22 -0.06 1.60
CA SER A 212 -3.57 0.43 1.94
C SER A 212 -4.68 -0.55 1.54
N VAL A 213 -4.34 -1.64 0.82
CA VAL A 213 -5.24 -2.74 0.41
C VAL A 213 -6.54 -2.20 -0.20
N VAL A 214 -6.41 -1.36 -1.22
CA VAL A 214 -7.55 -0.74 -1.91
C VAL A 214 -8.30 -1.71 -2.83
N VAL A 215 -7.68 -2.84 -3.16
CA VAL A 215 -8.26 -3.93 -3.95
C VAL A 215 -7.85 -5.29 -3.39
N PRO A 216 -8.67 -6.32 -3.57
CA PRO A 216 -8.24 -7.71 -3.40
C PRO A 216 -7.05 -8.00 -4.34
N HIS A 217 -6.12 -8.84 -3.88
CA HIS A 217 -4.94 -9.21 -4.66
C HIS A 217 -3.97 -8.06 -4.98
N SER A 218 -3.87 -7.04 -4.12
CA SER A 218 -2.74 -6.11 -4.13
C SER A 218 -1.43 -6.90 -4.03
N LEU A 219 -0.44 -6.52 -4.81
CA LEU A 219 0.91 -7.09 -4.78
C LEU A 219 1.87 -6.26 -3.92
N GLY A 220 1.40 -5.11 -3.39
CA GLY A 220 2.24 -4.17 -2.65
C GLY A 220 2.98 -4.81 -1.49
N LEU A 221 2.24 -5.44 -0.57
CA LEU A 221 2.81 -6.12 0.58
C LEU A 221 3.79 -7.23 0.15
N ARG A 222 3.39 -8.09 -0.79
CA ARG A 222 4.21 -9.21 -1.26
C ARG A 222 5.52 -8.74 -1.91
N GLN A 223 5.50 -7.69 -2.73
CA GLN A 223 6.70 -7.17 -3.38
C GLN A 223 7.63 -6.48 -2.37
N ALA A 224 7.07 -5.77 -1.38
CA ALA A 224 7.84 -5.18 -0.31
C ALA A 224 8.56 -6.26 0.53
N GLU A 225 7.86 -7.31 0.93
CA GLU A 225 8.43 -8.46 1.65
C GLU A 225 9.53 -9.16 0.83
N ALA A 226 9.29 -9.41 -0.46
CA ALA A 226 10.27 -10.01 -1.36
C ALA A 226 11.54 -9.15 -1.51
N ALA A 227 11.40 -7.83 -1.44
CA ALA A 227 12.52 -6.90 -1.43
C ALA A 227 13.22 -6.78 -0.06
N GLY A 228 12.73 -7.44 1.00
CA GLY A 228 13.27 -7.32 2.36
C GLY A 228 12.94 -5.98 3.03
N VAL A 229 11.84 -5.36 2.65
CA VAL A 229 11.32 -4.13 3.26
C VAL A 229 10.38 -4.51 4.41
N PRO A 230 10.52 -3.94 5.62
CA PRO A 230 9.53 -4.09 6.67
C PRO A 230 8.18 -3.57 6.17
N ALA A 231 7.16 -4.44 6.16
CA ALA A 231 5.90 -4.12 5.52
C ALA A 231 4.69 -4.68 6.29
N ALA A 232 3.55 -4.05 6.08
CA ALA A 232 2.25 -4.52 6.56
C ALA A 232 1.14 -4.14 5.58
N GLY A 233 0.01 -4.83 5.68
CA GLY A 233 -1.25 -4.39 5.06
C GLY A 233 -2.18 -3.82 6.11
N ARG A 234 -3.10 -2.95 5.70
CA ARG A 234 -4.20 -2.44 6.51
C ARG A 234 -5.14 -3.58 6.93
N ASP A 235 -5.51 -3.62 8.20
CA ASP A 235 -6.49 -4.57 8.72
C ASP A 235 -7.93 -4.00 8.60
N VAL A 236 -8.16 -2.72 8.94
CA VAL A 236 -9.49 -2.11 8.96
C VAL A 236 -9.53 -0.80 8.19
N PHE A 237 -10.56 -0.60 7.34
CA PHE A 237 -10.84 0.65 6.64
C PHE A 237 -11.97 1.40 7.36
N ILE A 238 -11.66 2.52 8.00
CA ILE A 238 -12.57 3.21 8.93
C ILE A 238 -13.77 3.81 8.21
N ASP A 239 -13.54 4.47 7.08
CA ASP A 239 -14.52 5.33 6.40
C ASP A 239 -14.71 4.99 4.92
N ASN A 240 -14.56 3.73 4.55
CA ASN A 240 -14.94 3.23 3.22
C ASN A 240 -16.41 3.56 2.90
N THR A 241 -17.26 3.50 3.89
CA THR A 241 -18.65 4.01 3.85
C THR A 241 -18.74 5.26 4.73
N ALA A 242 -18.94 6.43 4.11
CA ALA A 242 -18.85 7.74 4.76
C ALA A 242 -20.12 8.12 5.54
N ASN A 243 -20.60 7.27 6.46
CA ASN A 243 -21.65 7.61 7.40
C ASN A 243 -21.28 7.26 8.85
N PRO A 244 -21.80 7.97 9.85
CA PRO A 244 -21.42 7.79 11.25
C PRO A 244 -21.61 6.35 11.78
N ALA A 245 -22.70 5.68 11.42
CA ALA A 245 -22.99 4.34 11.90
C ALA A 245 -21.98 3.30 11.36
N ALA A 246 -21.63 3.40 10.07
CA ALA A 246 -20.61 2.54 9.46
C ALA A 246 -19.23 2.78 10.08
N ILE A 247 -18.85 4.05 10.28
CA ILE A 247 -17.59 4.41 10.95
C ILE A 247 -17.54 3.80 12.36
N HIS A 248 -18.61 3.95 13.13
CA HIS A 248 -18.68 3.35 14.48
C HIS A 248 -18.50 1.83 14.46
N THR A 249 -19.11 1.14 13.51
CA THR A 249 -18.92 -0.32 13.32
C THR A 249 -17.44 -0.65 13.04
N GLN A 250 -16.76 0.15 12.21
CA GLN A 250 -15.34 -0.07 11.93
C GLN A 250 -14.45 0.20 13.14
N LEU A 251 -14.77 1.19 13.99
CA LEU A 251 -14.05 1.40 15.25
C LEU A 251 -14.17 0.19 16.20
N GLN A 252 -15.33 -0.45 16.27
CA GLN A 252 -15.51 -1.71 17.02
C GLN A 252 -14.70 -2.86 16.40
N GLU A 253 -14.64 -2.94 15.07
CA GLU A 253 -13.83 -3.95 14.37
C GLU A 253 -12.33 -3.77 14.63
N ILE A 254 -11.83 -2.53 14.75
CA ILE A 254 -10.45 -2.25 15.16
C ILE A 254 -10.18 -2.84 16.55
N GLU A 255 -11.08 -2.59 17.52
CA GLU A 255 -10.96 -3.12 18.88
C GLU A 255 -10.98 -4.66 18.88
N SER A 256 -11.91 -5.26 18.13
CA SER A 256 -12.03 -6.72 17.98
C SER A 256 -10.76 -7.32 17.38
N THR A 257 -10.26 -6.75 16.29
CA THR A 257 -9.05 -7.20 15.63
C THR A 257 -7.81 -7.07 16.52
N ALA A 258 -7.66 -5.93 17.22
CA ALA A 258 -6.56 -5.73 18.15
C ALA A 258 -6.58 -6.73 19.31
N ARG A 259 -7.75 -7.05 19.88
CA ARG A 259 -7.87 -8.08 20.92
C ARG A 259 -7.47 -9.46 20.42
N ARG A 260 -7.88 -9.81 19.20
CA ARG A 260 -7.65 -11.14 18.60
C ARG A 260 -6.20 -11.35 18.16
N LEU A 261 -5.56 -10.33 17.57
CA LEU A 261 -4.22 -10.43 16.98
C LEU A 261 -3.12 -9.84 17.86
N GLY A 262 -3.46 -9.11 18.93
CA GLY A 262 -2.52 -8.32 19.72
C GLY A 262 -2.22 -6.94 19.14
N TYR A 263 -2.64 -6.67 17.91
CA TYR A 263 -2.56 -5.37 17.22
C TYR A 263 -3.63 -5.21 16.14
N ALA A 264 -3.89 -3.97 15.73
CA ALA A 264 -4.67 -3.65 14.52
C ALA A 264 -4.10 -2.42 13.82
N ILE A 265 -4.01 -2.46 12.49
CA ILE A 265 -3.65 -1.32 11.62
C ILE A 265 -4.91 -0.83 10.93
N ALA A 266 -5.32 0.39 11.26
CA ALA A 266 -6.51 1.01 10.70
C ALA A 266 -6.16 2.25 9.89
N ILE A 267 -6.83 2.44 8.75
CA ILE A 267 -6.69 3.62 7.89
C ILE A 267 -8.04 4.33 7.78
N GLY A 268 -8.02 5.64 7.91
CA GLY A 268 -9.14 6.55 7.65
C GLY A 268 -8.66 7.84 7.00
N HIS A 269 -9.60 8.74 6.67
CA HIS A 269 -9.33 10.01 6.00
C HIS A 269 -9.79 11.18 6.88
N PRO A 270 -9.29 12.42 6.67
CA PRO A 270 -9.67 13.57 7.46
C PRO A 270 -11.06 14.12 7.02
N ARG A 271 -12.07 13.24 7.01
CA ARG A 271 -13.46 13.58 6.72
C ARG A 271 -14.18 14.02 8.00
N PRO A 272 -15.15 14.94 7.93
CA PRO A 272 -15.80 15.46 9.13
C PRO A 272 -16.34 14.40 10.07
N HIS A 273 -17.05 13.39 9.55
CA HIS A 273 -17.61 12.31 10.37
C HIS A 273 -16.52 11.40 10.96
N THR A 274 -15.45 11.17 10.23
CA THR A 274 -14.31 10.36 10.70
C THR A 274 -13.59 11.09 11.83
N LEU A 275 -13.26 12.37 11.64
CA LEU A 275 -12.56 13.17 12.66
C LEU A 275 -13.40 13.31 13.94
N ALA A 276 -14.72 13.56 13.81
CA ALA A 276 -15.61 13.61 14.96
C ALA A 276 -15.65 12.28 15.71
N ALA A 277 -15.84 11.16 15.01
CA ALA A 277 -15.88 9.84 15.62
C ALA A 277 -14.56 9.47 16.30
N LEU A 278 -13.41 9.84 15.70
CA LEU A 278 -12.10 9.61 16.29
C LEU A 278 -11.86 10.48 17.52
N ALA A 279 -12.30 11.73 17.52
CA ALA A 279 -12.17 12.63 18.68
C ALA A 279 -12.92 12.07 19.91
N ASP A 280 -14.08 11.45 19.70
CA ASP A 280 -14.85 10.81 20.76
C ASP A 280 -14.26 9.45 21.19
N TRP A 281 -13.75 8.67 20.25
CA TRP A 281 -13.32 7.29 20.49
C TRP A 281 -11.91 7.19 21.07
N LEU A 282 -10.93 7.94 20.56
CA LEU A 282 -9.51 7.83 20.99
C LEU A 282 -9.31 7.99 22.49
N PRO A 283 -9.96 8.96 23.19
CA PRO A 283 -9.83 9.10 24.64
C PRO A 283 -10.33 7.88 25.44
N THR A 284 -11.20 7.05 24.83
CA THR A 284 -11.76 5.86 25.51
C THR A 284 -10.82 4.66 25.51
N LEU A 285 -9.84 4.62 24.61
CA LEU A 285 -8.97 3.46 24.39
C LEU A 285 -8.20 2.99 25.63
N PRO A 286 -7.55 3.89 26.42
CA PRO A 286 -6.83 3.46 27.61
C PRO A 286 -7.74 2.76 28.63
N GLY A 287 -8.95 3.29 28.85
CA GLY A 287 -9.96 2.68 29.74
C GLY A 287 -10.50 1.33 29.23
N LYS A 288 -10.42 1.09 27.93
CA LYS A 288 -10.77 -0.20 27.30
C LYS A 288 -9.59 -1.18 27.24
N GLY A 289 -8.41 -0.80 27.74
CA GLY A 289 -7.22 -1.62 27.80
C GLY A 289 -6.43 -1.68 26.51
N PHE A 290 -6.53 -0.67 25.63
CA PHE A 290 -5.72 -0.54 24.41
C PHE A 290 -4.63 0.51 24.58
N VAL A 291 -3.62 0.45 23.70
CA VAL A 291 -2.60 1.47 23.55
C VAL A 291 -2.47 1.87 22.08
N LEU A 292 -2.35 3.19 21.84
CA LEU A 292 -2.00 3.69 20.50
C LEU A 292 -0.51 3.49 20.26
N TRP A 293 -0.17 2.92 19.11
CA TRP A 293 1.19 2.79 18.62
C TRP A 293 1.33 3.42 17.24
N PRO A 294 2.47 4.06 16.93
CA PRO A 294 2.75 4.54 15.58
C PRO A 294 2.98 3.38 14.64
N ILE A 295 2.86 3.64 13.33
CA ILE A 295 2.92 2.57 12.33
C ILE A 295 4.27 1.87 12.29
N ALA A 296 5.39 2.60 12.48
CA ALA A 296 6.71 1.99 12.46
C ALA A 296 6.87 0.94 13.56
N ALA A 297 6.40 1.23 14.78
CA ALA A 297 6.42 0.26 15.87
C ALA A 297 5.53 -0.95 15.63
N THR A 298 4.35 -0.72 15.05
CA THR A 298 3.38 -1.80 14.75
C THR A 298 3.86 -2.69 13.59
N VAL A 299 4.45 -2.11 12.55
CA VAL A 299 5.09 -2.86 11.46
C VAL A 299 6.28 -3.67 11.98
N ALA A 300 7.10 -3.09 12.84
CA ALA A 300 8.20 -3.82 13.49
C ALA A 300 7.69 -5.05 14.25
N LEU A 301 6.69 -4.86 15.11
CA LEU A 301 6.05 -5.95 15.86
C LEU A 301 5.54 -7.06 14.91
N ARG A 302 4.81 -6.70 13.85
CA ARG A 302 4.25 -7.65 12.87
C ARG A 302 5.33 -8.44 12.15
N ASN A 303 6.51 -7.86 11.94
CA ASN A 303 7.64 -8.49 11.25
C ASN A 303 8.62 -9.18 12.21
N GLY A 304 8.31 -9.29 13.50
CA GLY A 304 9.20 -9.88 14.51
C GLY A 304 10.47 -9.06 14.76
N ILE A 305 10.43 -7.77 14.46
CA ILE A 305 11.53 -6.81 14.66
C ILE A 305 11.24 -5.99 15.93
N GLU A 306 12.24 -5.76 16.74
CA GLU A 306 12.08 -4.92 17.93
C GLU A 306 11.81 -3.46 17.52
N PRO A 307 10.71 -2.82 18.02
CA PRO A 307 10.42 -1.43 17.74
C PRO A 307 11.42 -0.47 18.38
N ALA A 308 11.46 0.79 17.92
CA ALA A 308 12.24 1.83 18.57
C ALA A 308 11.67 2.11 19.97
N ALA A 309 12.48 1.90 20.99
CA ALA A 309 12.08 2.12 22.38
C ALA A 309 12.26 3.58 22.78
N ALA A 310 11.35 4.07 23.63
CA ALA A 310 11.58 5.30 24.38
C ALA A 310 12.70 5.07 25.40
N VAL A 311 13.65 6.01 25.45
CA VAL A 311 14.78 6.01 26.39
C VAL A 311 14.32 6.55 27.74
#